data_1cc1adb7fdbbe57b100fe48226c4f71a
#
_entry.id   1cc1adb7fdbbe57b100fe48226c4f71a
#
_cell.length_a   1.000
_cell.length_b   1.000
_cell.length_c   1.000
_cell.angle_alpha   90.00
_cell.angle_beta   90.00
_cell.angle_gamma   90.00
#
_symmetry.space_group_name_H-M   'P 1'
#
loop_
_entity.id
_entity.type
_entity.pdbx_description
1 polymer ?
#
loop_
_entity_poly.entity_id
_entity_poly.type
_entity_poly.pdbx_seq_one_letter_code
_entity_poly.pdbx_strand_id
1 'polypeptide(L)'
;MMSDSKCILKVDHLSVAYDDTVVLKDVSFQIEKGTMTAIVGPNGAGKSTLVKAILGLVPLVEGTIDLTLDTKTVSAYGGAKANSIYNHIAYVPQTSTVDWDYPITVFEVVLMGTYRRLGWFRRPGKRERDEATKALQTVGMLDYAERSISQLSGGQQQRVFLARALVEDQEVYLLDEPFKGIDKTTESVLVKIMKEMQSAGKTLLIVHHNLQTLEAYFDQVLCINRRLVGMGPVRDIVGSPILDETYSY
;
A
#
# COMPACT_ATOMS: atom_id res chain seq x y z
N MET A 1 19.85 20.88 10.03
CA MET A 1 19.99 19.90 8.94
C MET A 1 19.53 18.56 9.52
N MET A 2 18.26 18.20 9.37
CA MET A 2 17.75 16.86 9.73
C MET A 2 18.23 15.91 8.65
N SER A 3 18.79 14.81 9.09
CA SER A 3 19.41 13.77 8.26
C SER A 3 18.41 13.24 7.22
N ASP A 4 18.63 13.49 5.93
CA ASP A 4 17.89 12.95 4.77
C ASP A 4 17.91 11.39 4.69
N SER A 5 18.63 10.73 5.58
CA SER A 5 18.84 9.28 5.55
C SER A 5 17.66 8.43 6.05
N LYS A 6 16.58 9.05 6.54
CA LYS A 6 15.39 8.33 7.03
C LYS A 6 14.17 8.40 6.10
N CYS A 7 14.10 9.35 5.19
CA CYS A 7 12.96 9.52 4.29
C CYS A 7 13.04 8.51 3.14
N ILE A 8 12.03 7.64 3.01
CA ILE A 8 11.95 6.68 1.91
C ILE A 8 11.01 7.16 0.80
N LEU A 9 9.94 7.88 1.14
CA LEU A 9 9.00 8.45 0.17
C LEU A 9 8.76 9.91 0.51
N LYS A 10 9.01 10.79 -0.46
CA LYS A 10 8.69 12.22 -0.39
C LYS A 10 7.67 12.57 -1.46
N VAL A 11 6.61 13.23 -1.08
CA VAL A 11 5.61 13.84 -1.95
C VAL A 11 5.70 15.34 -1.75
N ASP A 12 5.78 16.11 -2.85
CA ASP A 12 6.03 17.55 -2.81
C ASP A 12 5.08 18.29 -3.77
N HIS A 13 4.21 19.13 -3.22
CA HIS A 13 3.22 19.93 -3.95
C HIS A 13 2.34 19.16 -4.93
N LEU A 14 1.97 17.92 -4.56
CA LEU A 14 1.20 17.01 -5.40
C LEU A 14 -0.21 17.54 -5.66
N SER A 15 -0.57 17.72 -6.93
CA SER A 15 -1.94 17.97 -7.36
C SER A 15 -2.36 16.95 -8.42
N VAL A 16 -3.59 16.43 -8.28
CA VAL A 16 -4.18 15.43 -9.19
C VAL A 16 -5.59 15.85 -9.57
N ALA A 17 -5.89 15.78 -10.86
CA ALA A 17 -7.24 16.03 -11.39
C ALA A 17 -7.70 14.88 -12.29
N TYR A 18 -9.01 14.68 -12.37
CA TYR A 18 -9.66 13.87 -13.38
C TYR A 18 -10.52 14.81 -14.22
N ASP A 19 -10.23 14.87 -15.51
CA ASP A 19 -10.77 15.89 -16.42
C ASP A 19 -10.55 17.28 -15.81
N ASP A 20 -11.60 18.08 -15.62
CA ASP A 20 -11.54 19.42 -15.04
C ASP A 20 -11.70 19.46 -13.51
N THR A 21 -11.80 18.30 -12.86
CA THR A 21 -12.08 18.22 -11.41
C THR A 21 -10.80 17.91 -10.63
N VAL A 22 -10.31 18.88 -9.85
CA VAL A 22 -9.18 18.69 -8.93
C VAL A 22 -9.64 17.83 -7.74
N VAL A 23 -9.00 16.67 -7.55
CA VAL A 23 -9.30 15.73 -6.47
C VAL A 23 -8.31 15.87 -5.32
N LEU A 24 -7.03 16.11 -5.63
CA LEU A 24 -5.99 16.41 -4.65
C LEU A 24 -5.33 17.73 -5.04
N LYS A 25 -5.11 18.59 -4.04
CA LYS A 25 -4.51 19.90 -4.24
C LYS A 25 -3.38 20.13 -3.24
N ASP A 26 -2.19 20.41 -3.74
CA ASP A 26 -1.01 20.86 -2.98
C ASP A 26 -0.70 19.95 -1.77
N VAL A 27 -0.58 18.65 -2.01
CA VAL A 27 -0.30 17.65 -0.97
C VAL A 27 1.21 17.45 -0.85
N SER A 28 1.77 17.72 0.35
CA SER A 28 3.20 17.55 0.62
C SER A 28 3.41 16.79 1.93
N PHE A 29 4.17 15.68 1.89
CA PHE A 29 4.51 14.88 3.07
C PHE A 29 5.74 14.02 2.85
N GLN A 30 6.25 13.44 3.94
CA GLN A 30 7.39 12.53 3.91
C GLN A 30 7.10 11.29 4.77
N ILE A 31 7.50 10.12 4.27
CA ILE A 31 7.40 8.85 4.99
C ILE A 31 8.79 8.38 5.39
N GLU A 32 8.94 8.04 6.65
CA GLU A 32 10.19 7.49 7.18
C GLU A 32 10.30 5.98 6.88
N LYS A 33 11.51 5.52 6.61
CA LYS A 33 11.82 4.09 6.39
C LYS A 33 11.49 3.28 7.65
N GLY A 34 10.88 2.11 7.47
CA GLY A 34 10.55 1.19 8.56
C GLY A 34 9.34 1.61 9.40
N THR A 35 8.53 2.58 8.93
CA THR A 35 7.30 2.98 9.62
C THR A 35 6.06 2.32 9.02
N MET A 36 5.02 2.18 9.84
CA MET A 36 3.69 1.81 9.40
C MET A 36 2.76 3.02 9.54
N THR A 37 2.38 3.61 8.40
CA THR A 37 1.61 4.86 8.31
C THR A 37 0.18 4.58 7.84
N ALA A 38 -0.83 5.04 8.61
CA ALA A 38 -2.22 5.04 8.19
C ALA A 38 -2.52 6.25 7.30
N ILE A 39 -3.22 6.04 6.18
CA ILE A 39 -3.83 7.10 5.37
C ILE A 39 -5.31 7.14 5.73
N VAL A 40 -5.76 8.22 6.35
CA VAL A 40 -7.14 8.37 6.84
C VAL A 40 -7.83 9.60 6.23
N GLY A 41 -9.15 9.57 6.23
CA GLY A 41 -10.00 10.67 5.75
C GLY A 41 -11.38 10.17 5.32
N PRO A 42 -12.35 11.05 5.10
CA PRO A 42 -13.71 10.68 4.71
C PRO A 42 -13.77 10.01 3.33
N ASN A 43 -14.94 9.48 2.97
CA ASN A 43 -15.18 9.02 1.62
C ASN A 43 -15.12 10.20 0.64
N GLY A 44 -14.45 10.01 -0.51
CA GLY A 44 -14.21 11.10 -1.46
C GLY A 44 -13.07 12.06 -1.10
N ALA A 45 -12.32 11.82 -0.01
CA ALA A 45 -11.18 12.63 0.42
C ALA A 45 -9.95 12.58 -0.53
N GLY A 46 -9.94 11.68 -1.52
CA GLY A 46 -8.83 11.52 -2.44
C GLY A 46 -7.80 10.44 -2.04
N LYS A 47 -8.08 9.62 -1.01
CA LYS A 47 -7.15 8.56 -0.55
C LYS A 47 -6.73 7.60 -1.66
N SER A 48 -7.70 7.01 -2.38
CA SER A 48 -7.40 6.10 -3.50
C SER A 48 -6.74 6.84 -4.69
N THR A 49 -7.01 8.13 -4.86
CA THR A 49 -6.31 8.96 -5.85
C THR A 49 -4.86 9.17 -5.45
N LEU A 50 -4.58 9.42 -4.16
CA LEU A 50 -3.21 9.52 -3.64
C LEU A 50 -2.45 8.20 -3.86
N VAL A 51 -3.07 7.07 -3.54
CA VAL A 51 -2.53 5.73 -3.79
C VAL A 51 -2.19 5.55 -5.27
N LYS A 52 -3.11 5.87 -6.17
CA LYS A 52 -2.91 5.77 -7.62
C LYS A 52 -1.82 6.71 -8.12
N ALA A 53 -1.73 7.92 -7.56
CA ALA A 53 -0.69 8.89 -7.89
C ALA A 53 0.70 8.39 -7.48
N ILE A 54 0.85 7.87 -6.24
CA ILE A 54 2.11 7.27 -5.77
C ILE A 54 2.52 6.10 -6.65
N LEU A 55 1.57 5.28 -7.09
CA LEU A 55 1.82 4.15 -8.00
C LEU A 55 2.06 4.59 -9.46
N GLY A 56 1.88 5.88 -9.79
CA GLY A 56 1.98 6.35 -11.16
C GLY A 56 0.88 5.85 -12.10
N LEU A 57 -0.27 5.48 -11.55
CA LEU A 57 -1.44 5.01 -12.30
C LEU A 57 -2.33 6.15 -12.81
N VAL A 58 -2.12 7.36 -12.30
CA VAL A 58 -2.77 8.59 -12.75
C VAL A 58 -1.73 9.67 -12.99
N PRO A 59 -1.95 10.57 -13.98
CA PRO A 59 -1.04 11.66 -14.24
C PRO A 59 -1.09 12.67 -13.09
N LEU A 60 0.07 13.28 -12.78
CA LEU A 60 0.17 14.40 -11.88
C LEU A 60 -0.07 15.69 -12.67
N VAL A 61 -0.88 16.60 -12.13
CA VAL A 61 -1.04 17.96 -12.67
C VAL A 61 0.19 18.78 -12.30
N GLU A 62 0.57 18.71 -11.02
CA GLU A 62 1.74 19.41 -10.46
C GLU A 62 2.41 18.54 -9.40
N GLY A 63 3.62 18.89 -9.02
CA GLY A 63 4.37 18.30 -7.94
C GLY A 63 5.25 17.14 -8.34
N THR A 64 5.89 16.56 -7.34
CA THR A 64 6.83 15.45 -7.49
C THR A 64 6.61 14.37 -6.45
N ILE A 65 6.96 13.15 -6.80
CA ILE A 65 7.01 12.01 -5.90
C ILE A 65 8.40 11.39 -6.04
N ASP A 66 9.15 11.35 -4.94
CA ASP A 66 10.48 10.78 -4.87
C ASP A 66 10.49 9.55 -3.96
N LEU A 67 10.96 8.43 -4.48
CA LEU A 67 11.19 7.20 -3.74
C LEU A 67 12.69 6.95 -3.63
N THR A 68 13.22 6.99 -2.42
CA THR A 68 14.65 6.79 -2.13
C THR A 68 14.88 5.38 -1.60
N LEU A 69 15.59 4.57 -2.38
CA LEU A 69 15.93 3.17 -2.08
C LEU A 69 17.45 3.09 -1.88
N ASP A 70 17.92 2.88 -0.67
CA ASP A 70 19.33 2.87 -0.30
C ASP A 70 20.15 4.01 -0.93
N THR A 71 20.72 3.79 -2.14
CA THR A 71 21.58 4.76 -2.84
C THR A 71 20.93 5.40 -4.07
N LYS A 72 19.68 5.03 -4.40
CA LYS A 72 19.01 5.46 -5.63
C LYS A 72 17.68 6.13 -5.32
N THR A 73 17.48 7.33 -5.84
CA THR A 73 16.17 7.98 -5.86
C THR A 73 15.53 7.80 -7.23
N VAL A 74 14.25 7.40 -7.21
CA VAL A 74 13.39 7.27 -8.39
C VAL A 74 12.29 8.31 -8.25
N SER A 75 12.14 9.18 -9.26
CA SER A 75 11.23 10.33 -9.20
C SER A 75 10.15 10.24 -10.26
N ALA A 76 8.95 10.74 -9.92
CA ALA A 76 7.86 11.00 -10.83
C ALA A 76 7.50 12.49 -10.78
N TYR A 77 7.28 13.10 -11.94
CA TYR A 77 7.00 14.52 -12.10
C TYR A 77 5.67 14.74 -12.84
N GLY A 78 5.07 15.91 -12.64
CA GLY A 78 3.89 16.36 -13.38
C GLY A 78 4.10 16.26 -14.89
N GLY A 79 3.12 15.69 -15.61
CA GLY A 79 3.15 15.49 -17.06
C GLY A 79 3.94 14.28 -17.57
N ALA A 80 4.72 13.59 -16.74
CA ALA A 80 5.42 12.36 -17.12
C ALA A 80 4.68 11.11 -16.62
N LYS A 81 4.72 10.02 -17.40
CA LYS A 81 4.24 8.71 -16.92
C LYS A 81 5.18 8.22 -15.82
N ALA A 82 4.68 8.16 -14.60
CA ALA A 82 5.42 7.77 -13.38
C ALA A 82 5.76 6.27 -13.31
N ASN A 83 5.92 5.57 -14.43
CA ASN A 83 6.14 4.12 -14.50
C ASN A 83 7.37 3.62 -13.73
N SER A 84 8.27 4.51 -13.29
CA SER A 84 9.50 4.11 -12.59
C SER A 84 9.25 3.74 -11.12
N ILE A 85 8.39 4.47 -10.41
CA ILE A 85 8.13 4.25 -8.97
C ILE A 85 7.32 2.97 -8.74
N TYR A 86 6.33 2.69 -9.59
CA TYR A 86 5.51 1.46 -9.51
C TYR A 86 6.36 0.18 -9.40
N ASN A 87 7.51 0.15 -10.06
CA ASN A 87 8.39 -1.03 -10.05
C ASN A 87 9.10 -1.26 -8.71
N HIS A 88 8.99 -0.35 -7.77
CA HIS A 88 9.67 -0.37 -6.48
C HIS A 88 8.73 -0.41 -5.28
N ILE A 89 7.41 -0.45 -5.52
CA ILE A 89 6.37 -0.55 -4.49
C ILE A 89 5.57 -1.83 -4.70
N ALA A 90 5.42 -2.62 -3.64
CA ALA A 90 4.48 -3.74 -3.65
C ALA A 90 3.08 -3.22 -3.32
N TYR A 91 2.12 -3.53 -4.18
CA TYR A 91 0.75 -3.03 -4.06
C TYR A 91 -0.26 -4.14 -3.76
N VAL A 92 -1.05 -3.92 -2.72
CA VAL A 92 -2.21 -4.76 -2.37
C VAL A 92 -3.48 -3.94 -2.64
N PRO A 93 -4.22 -4.23 -3.72
CA PRO A 93 -5.44 -3.52 -4.07
C PRO A 93 -6.58 -3.86 -3.12
N GLN A 94 -7.59 -3.00 -3.11
CA GLN A 94 -8.85 -3.31 -2.47
C GLN A 94 -9.52 -4.51 -3.16
N THR A 95 -9.96 -5.51 -2.38
CA THR A 95 -10.54 -6.76 -2.91
C THR A 95 -11.78 -6.54 -3.78
N SER A 96 -12.56 -5.51 -3.54
CA SER A 96 -13.75 -5.16 -4.34
C SER A 96 -13.44 -4.69 -5.77
N THR A 97 -12.18 -4.42 -6.11
CA THR A 97 -11.76 -3.96 -7.44
C THR A 97 -11.20 -5.07 -8.31
N VAL A 98 -11.12 -6.30 -7.79
CA VAL A 98 -10.54 -7.45 -8.46
C VAL A 98 -11.64 -8.32 -9.05
N ASP A 99 -11.44 -8.77 -10.29
CA ASP A 99 -12.29 -9.79 -10.92
C ASP A 99 -11.92 -11.17 -10.36
N TRP A 100 -12.81 -11.72 -9.55
CA TRP A 100 -12.61 -13.01 -8.87
C TRP A 100 -13.07 -14.21 -9.68
N ASP A 101 -13.78 -14.00 -10.78
CA ASP A 101 -14.32 -15.10 -11.60
C ASP A 101 -13.28 -15.69 -12.57
N TYR A 102 -12.07 -15.11 -12.60
CA TYR A 102 -10.99 -15.63 -13.41
C TYR A 102 -10.51 -17.00 -12.90
N PRO A 103 -10.40 -18.03 -13.77
CA PRO A 103 -10.04 -19.39 -13.37
C PRO A 103 -8.53 -19.52 -13.09
N ILE A 104 -8.10 -19.01 -11.95
CA ILE A 104 -6.70 -19.02 -11.49
C ILE A 104 -6.62 -19.61 -10.08
N THR A 105 -5.59 -20.39 -9.80
CA THR A 105 -5.34 -20.93 -8.48
C THR A 105 -4.71 -19.90 -7.53
N VAL A 106 -4.87 -20.14 -6.23
CA VAL A 106 -4.22 -19.36 -5.17
C VAL A 106 -2.71 -19.30 -5.38
N PHE A 107 -2.09 -20.44 -5.70
CA PHE A 107 -0.65 -20.52 -5.95
C PHE A 107 -0.23 -19.67 -7.15
N GLU A 108 -0.96 -19.71 -8.23
CA GLU A 108 -0.67 -18.93 -9.44
C GLU A 108 -0.78 -17.42 -9.17
N VAL A 109 -1.79 -16.98 -8.41
CA VAL A 109 -1.91 -15.56 -8.00
C VAL A 109 -0.68 -15.12 -7.23
N VAL A 110 -0.20 -15.91 -6.28
CA VAL A 110 1.00 -15.55 -5.49
C VAL A 110 2.25 -15.59 -6.37
N LEU A 111 2.36 -16.58 -7.26
CA LEU A 111 3.47 -16.70 -8.19
C LEU A 111 3.59 -15.50 -9.15
N MET A 112 2.47 -14.85 -9.50
CA MET A 112 2.48 -13.61 -10.31
C MET A 112 3.32 -12.49 -9.67
N GLY A 113 3.49 -12.47 -8.34
CA GLY A 113 4.39 -11.53 -7.65
C GLY A 113 5.84 -11.63 -8.10
N THR A 114 6.27 -12.77 -8.68
CA THR A 114 7.64 -12.93 -9.20
C THR A 114 7.85 -12.33 -10.59
N TYR A 115 6.77 -12.09 -11.35
CA TYR A 115 6.87 -11.78 -12.79
C TYR A 115 7.55 -10.45 -13.07
N ARG A 116 7.43 -9.48 -12.16
CA ARG A 116 8.10 -8.18 -12.31
C ARG A 116 9.63 -8.32 -12.45
N ARG A 117 10.26 -9.17 -11.64
CA ARG A 117 11.71 -9.39 -11.69
C ARG A 117 12.14 -10.40 -12.76
N LEU A 118 11.24 -11.30 -13.21
CA LEU A 118 11.54 -12.26 -14.27
C LEU A 118 11.48 -11.62 -15.67
N GLY A 119 10.63 -10.57 -15.84
CA GLY A 119 10.36 -9.97 -17.12
C GLY A 119 9.59 -10.87 -18.07
N TRP A 120 9.48 -10.47 -19.34
CA TRP A 120 8.58 -11.09 -20.33
C TRP A 120 9.01 -12.46 -20.82
N PHE A 121 10.32 -12.81 -20.74
CA PHE A 121 10.88 -14.00 -21.42
C PHE A 121 11.22 -15.15 -20.47
N ARG A 122 11.17 -14.93 -19.15
CA ARG A 122 11.53 -15.97 -18.17
C ARG A 122 10.28 -16.52 -17.49
N ARG A 123 10.20 -17.86 -17.45
CA ARG A 123 9.16 -18.55 -16.68
C ARG A 123 9.62 -18.75 -15.24
N PRO A 124 8.68 -18.72 -14.25
CA PRO A 124 9.01 -19.04 -12.86
C PRO A 124 9.64 -20.44 -12.74
N GLY A 125 10.84 -20.48 -12.14
CA GLY A 125 11.57 -21.71 -11.86
C GLY A 125 11.29 -22.24 -10.45
N LYS A 126 12.18 -23.11 -9.97
CA LYS A 126 12.10 -23.69 -8.63
C LYS A 126 12.16 -22.60 -7.53
N ARG A 127 13.07 -21.65 -7.66
CA ARG A 127 13.26 -20.56 -6.70
C ARG A 127 11.97 -19.76 -6.51
N GLU A 128 11.33 -19.32 -7.59
CA GLU A 128 10.11 -18.52 -7.54
C GLU A 128 8.96 -19.32 -6.93
N ARG A 129 8.87 -20.62 -7.22
CA ARG A 129 7.88 -21.51 -6.61
C ARG A 129 8.11 -21.70 -5.11
N ASP A 130 9.36 -21.84 -4.68
CA ASP A 130 9.72 -21.95 -3.27
C ASP A 130 9.40 -20.65 -2.51
N GLU A 131 9.64 -19.49 -3.12
CA GLU A 131 9.27 -18.17 -2.57
C GLU A 131 7.74 -18.01 -2.45
N ALA A 132 6.98 -18.38 -3.48
CA ALA A 132 5.52 -18.37 -3.43
C ALA A 132 4.97 -19.32 -2.33
N THR A 133 5.56 -20.52 -2.19
CA THR A 133 5.21 -21.45 -1.14
C THR A 133 5.44 -20.86 0.25
N LYS A 134 6.60 -20.23 0.49
CA LYS A 134 6.92 -19.55 1.75
C LYS A 134 5.94 -18.42 2.04
N ALA A 135 5.62 -17.60 1.05
CA ALA A 135 4.65 -16.52 1.22
C ALA A 135 3.27 -17.05 1.60
N LEU A 136 2.79 -18.13 0.97
CA LEU A 136 1.54 -18.80 1.35
C LEU A 136 1.59 -19.37 2.77
N GLN A 137 2.72 -19.94 3.19
CA GLN A 137 2.93 -20.39 4.58
C GLN A 137 2.83 -19.22 5.56
N THR A 138 3.48 -18.09 5.27
CA THR A 138 3.48 -16.90 6.13
C THR A 138 2.06 -16.38 6.37
N VAL A 139 1.21 -16.38 5.35
CA VAL A 139 -0.19 -15.93 5.48
C VAL A 139 -1.16 -17.03 5.88
N GLY A 140 -0.70 -18.26 6.12
CA GLY A 140 -1.54 -19.42 6.51
C GLY A 140 -2.50 -19.85 5.40
N MET A 141 -2.08 -19.81 4.14
CA MET A 141 -2.90 -20.15 2.97
C MET A 141 -2.35 -21.32 2.14
N LEU A 142 -1.30 -22.01 2.61
CA LEU A 142 -0.66 -23.08 1.83
C LEU A 142 -1.63 -24.23 1.51
N ASP A 143 -2.49 -24.63 2.43
CA ASP A 143 -3.46 -25.71 2.23
C ASP A 143 -4.52 -25.39 1.16
N TYR A 144 -4.59 -24.12 0.75
CA TYR A 144 -5.51 -23.63 -0.28
C TYR A 144 -4.82 -23.41 -1.63
N ALA A 145 -3.52 -23.72 -1.76
CA ALA A 145 -2.69 -23.40 -2.92
C ALA A 145 -3.31 -23.80 -4.26
N GLU A 146 -3.90 -25.00 -4.33
CA GLU A 146 -4.49 -25.55 -5.56
C GLU A 146 -5.97 -25.16 -5.76
N ARG A 147 -6.58 -24.43 -4.81
CA ARG A 147 -7.97 -23.98 -4.98
C ARG A 147 -8.05 -22.79 -5.92
N SER A 148 -9.20 -22.66 -6.60
CA SER A 148 -9.51 -21.43 -7.33
C SER A 148 -9.66 -20.27 -6.36
N ILE A 149 -9.14 -19.10 -6.74
CA ILE A 149 -9.26 -17.86 -5.94
C ILE A 149 -10.72 -17.47 -5.69
N SER A 150 -11.62 -17.79 -6.63
CA SER A 150 -13.07 -17.53 -6.53
C SER A 150 -13.76 -18.32 -5.41
N GLN A 151 -13.18 -19.42 -4.94
CA GLN A 151 -13.73 -20.28 -3.88
C GLN A 151 -13.37 -19.79 -2.47
N LEU A 152 -12.58 -18.72 -2.36
CA LEU A 152 -12.10 -18.19 -1.09
C LEU A 152 -13.05 -17.14 -0.51
N SER A 153 -13.12 -17.07 0.83
CA SER A 153 -13.74 -15.92 1.51
C SER A 153 -12.93 -14.63 1.28
N GLY A 154 -13.55 -13.46 1.42
CA GLY A 154 -12.87 -12.17 1.25
C GLY A 154 -11.61 -12.02 2.11
N GLY A 155 -11.64 -12.50 3.36
CA GLY A 155 -10.45 -12.48 4.23
C GLY A 155 -9.34 -13.44 3.77
N GLN A 156 -9.70 -14.59 3.17
CA GLN A 156 -8.74 -15.49 2.55
C GLN A 156 -8.13 -14.88 1.29
N GLN A 157 -8.95 -14.26 0.44
CA GLN A 157 -8.49 -13.52 -0.75
C GLN A 157 -7.52 -12.42 -0.37
N GLN A 158 -7.81 -11.65 0.68
CA GLN A 158 -6.94 -10.59 1.19
C GLN A 158 -5.57 -11.14 1.61
N ARG A 159 -5.54 -12.27 2.31
CA ARG A 159 -4.28 -12.96 2.68
C ARG A 159 -3.48 -13.41 1.45
N VAL A 160 -4.14 -13.91 0.41
CA VAL A 160 -3.48 -14.30 -0.84
C VAL A 160 -2.85 -13.11 -1.55
N PHE A 161 -3.54 -11.96 -1.60
CA PHE A 161 -2.97 -10.74 -2.18
C PHE A 161 -1.80 -10.19 -1.36
N LEU A 162 -1.84 -10.32 -0.03
CA LEU A 162 -0.69 -9.98 0.81
C LEU A 162 0.48 -10.95 0.52
N ALA A 163 0.23 -12.27 0.38
CA ALA A 163 1.26 -13.22 -0.01
C ALA A 163 1.90 -12.88 -1.36
N ARG A 164 1.10 -12.48 -2.36
CA ARG A 164 1.61 -12.01 -3.65
C ARG A 164 2.55 -10.81 -3.48
N ALA A 165 2.16 -9.84 -2.66
CA ALA A 165 2.99 -8.67 -2.39
C ALA A 165 4.29 -9.04 -1.64
N LEU A 166 4.25 -10.01 -0.71
CA LEU A 166 5.43 -10.50 -0.01
C LEU A 166 6.47 -11.12 -0.96
N VAL A 167 6.03 -11.82 -2.00
CA VAL A 167 6.94 -12.41 -3.02
C VAL A 167 7.65 -11.34 -3.83
N GLU A 168 7.07 -10.15 -3.98
CA GLU A 168 7.71 -9.02 -4.65
C GLU A 168 8.94 -8.51 -3.89
N ASP A 169 8.99 -8.72 -2.58
CA ASP A 169 10.07 -8.37 -1.64
C ASP A 169 10.58 -6.92 -1.80
N GLN A 170 9.66 -5.97 -1.85
CA GLN A 170 9.98 -4.55 -1.96
C GLN A 170 10.32 -3.93 -0.58
N GLU A 171 10.88 -2.72 -0.59
CA GLU A 171 11.10 -1.95 0.65
C GLU A 171 9.82 -1.23 1.10
N VAL A 172 8.96 -0.86 0.15
CA VAL A 172 7.71 -0.12 0.39
C VAL A 172 6.51 -0.94 -0.05
N TYR A 173 5.53 -1.03 0.84
CA TYR A 173 4.25 -1.69 0.62
C TYR A 173 3.13 -0.67 0.75
N LEU A 174 2.23 -0.67 -0.22
CA LEU A 174 1.05 0.18 -0.23
C LEU A 174 -0.18 -0.71 -0.26
N LEU A 175 -1.04 -0.61 0.76
CA LEU A 175 -2.22 -1.45 0.93
C LEU A 175 -3.48 -0.57 0.93
N ASP A 176 -4.41 -0.87 0.03
CA ASP A 176 -5.66 -0.12 -0.09
C ASP A 176 -6.79 -0.86 0.62
N GLU A 177 -7.20 -0.36 1.80
CA GLU A 177 -8.27 -0.90 2.65
C GLU A 177 -8.14 -2.41 2.97
N PRO A 178 -6.97 -2.90 3.44
CA PRO A 178 -6.72 -4.33 3.60
C PRO A 178 -7.59 -5.01 4.66
N PHE A 179 -8.26 -4.24 5.52
CA PHE A 179 -9.10 -4.75 6.61
C PHE A 179 -10.61 -4.69 6.29
N LYS A 180 -10.99 -4.20 5.12
CA LYS A 180 -12.38 -4.02 4.76
C LYS A 180 -13.08 -5.36 4.50
N GLY A 181 -14.20 -5.58 5.18
CA GLY A 181 -15.05 -6.76 4.96
C GLY A 181 -14.45 -8.07 5.51
N ILE A 182 -13.47 -8.01 6.40
CA ILE A 182 -12.92 -9.16 7.08
C ILE A 182 -13.31 -9.18 8.56
N ASP A 183 -13.30 -10.38 9.14
CA ASP A 183 -13.56 -10.57 10.57
C ASP A 183 -12.33 -10.20 11.42
N LYS A 184 -12.55 -9.98 12.75
CA LYS A 184 -11.49 -9.56 13.69
C LYS A 184 -10.35 -10.56 13.80
N THR A 185 -10.61 -11.85 13.64
CA THR A 185 -9.58 -12.90 13.72
C THR A 185 -8.63 -12.78 12.53
N THR A 186 -9.18 -12.65 11.33
CA THR A 186 -8.41 -12.42 10.09
C THR A 186 -7.67 -11.08 10.16
N GLU A 187 -8.30 -10.00 10.65
CA GLU A 187 -7.64 -8.70 10.86
C GLU A 187 -6.41 -8.83 11.75
N SER A 188 -6.54 -9.53 12.89
CA SER A 188 -5.43 -9.74 13.83
C SER A 188 -4.26 -10.49 13.18
N VAL A 189 -4.53 -11.48 12.34
CA VAL A 189 -3.49 -12.21 11.58
C VAL A 189 -2.77 -11.28 10.61
N LEU A 190 -3.52 -10.46 9.85
CA LEU A 190 -2.92 -9.51 8.91
C LEU A 190 -2.06 -8.47 9.63
N VAL A 191 -2.54 -7.90 10.73
CA VAL A 191 -1.79 -6.94 11.55
C VAL A 191 -0.48 -7.55 12.06
N LYS A 192 -0.52 -8.79 12.55
CA LYS A 192 0.68 -9.51 12.99
C LYS A 192 1.71 -9.63 11.87
N ILE A 193 1.30 -10.07 10.68
CA ILE A 193 2.19 -10.17 9.50
C ILE A 193 2.78 -8.81 9.14
N MET A 194 1.96 -7.75 9.12
CA MET A 194 2.41 -6.39 8.81
C MET A 194 3.43 -5.88 9.85
N LYS A 195 3.24 -6.17 11.14
CA LYS A 195 4.21 -5.85 12.21
C LYS A 195 5.52 -6.64 12.06
N GLU A 196 5.46 -7.89 11.64
CA GLU A 196 6.66 -8.69 11.31
C GLU A 196 7.40 -8.11 10.11
N MET A 197 6.69 -7.68 9.04
CA MET A 197 7.27 -6.97 7.90
C MET A 197 7.95 -5.67 8.34
N GLN A 198 7.28 -4.86 9.15
CA GLN A 198 7.85 -3.63 9.70
C GLN A 198 9.12 -3.91 10.52
N SER A 199 9.09 -4.92 11.39
CA SER A 199 10.25 -5.34 12.19
C SER A 199 11.43 -5.82 11.32
N ALA A 200 11.14 -6.31 10.12
CA ALA A 200 12.13 -6.64 9.10
C ALA A 200 12.61 -5.42 8.28
N GLY A 201 12.23 -4.20 8.68
CA GLY A 201 12.64 -2.94 8.05
C GLY A 201 11.79 -2.50 6.85
N LYS A 202 10.67 -3.19 6.57
CA LYS A 202 9.74 -2.77 5.50
C LYS A 202 8.93 -1.54 5.92
N THR A 203 8.59 -0.70 4.96
CA THR A 203 7.76 0.49 5.15
C THR A 203 6.37 0.23 4.61
N LEU A 204 5.32 0.50 5.38
CA LEU A 204 3.95 0.23 5.00
C LEU A 204 3.11 1.50 5.02
N LEU A 205 2.42 1.78 3.91
CA LEU A 205 1.39 2.81 3.80
C LEU A 205 0.04 2.11 3.62
N ILE A 206 -0.91 2.37 4.50
CA ILE A 206 -2.15 1.61 4.58
C ILE A 206 -3.34 2.56 4.61
N VAL A 207 -4.21 2.49 3.61
CA VAL A 207 -5.50 3.20 3.67
C VAL A 207 -6.37 2.52 4.72
N HIS A 208 -6.79 3.29 5.72
CA HIS A 208 -7.50 2.80 6.89
C HIS A 208 -8.73 3.64 7.23
N HIS A 209 -9.79 3.00 7.71
CA HIS A 209 -11.06 3.66 8.02
C HIS A 209 -11.45 3.61 9.49
N ASN A 210 -10.89 2.66 10.25
CA ASN A 210 -11.26 2.49 11.66
C ASN A 210 -10.34 3.30 12.57
N LEU A 211 -10.80 4.47 12.99
CA LEU A 211 -10.03 5.36 13.85
C LEU A 211 -9.70 4.77 15.23
N GLN A 212 -10.52 3.82 15.71
CA GLN A 212 -10.31 3.20 17.04
C GLN A 212 -9.10 2.26 17.09
N THR A 213 -8.62 1.78 15.95
CA THR A 213 -7.47 0.87 15.88
C THR A 213 -6.17 1.56 15.51
N LEU A 214 -6.18 2.88 15.29
CA LEU A 214 -5.00 3.63 14.86
C LEU A 214 -3.82 3.47 15.83
N GLU A 215 -4.04 3.70 17.13
CA GLU A 215 -2.98 3.61 18.15
C GLU A 215 -2.40 2.21 18.29
N ALA A 216 -3.24 1.18 18.09
CA ALA A 216 -2.81 -0.21 18.22
C ALA A 216 -1.97 -0.71 17.02
N TYR A 217 -2.24 -0.16 15.83
CA TYR A 217 -1.67 -0.72 14.60
C TYR A 217 -0.54 0.12 14.02
N PHE A 218 -0.62 1.46 14.09
CA PHE A 218 0.22 2.36 13.31
C PHE A 218 1.16 3.21 14.17
N ASP A 219 2.26 3.66 13.56
CA ASP A 219 3.19 4.61 14.16
C ASP A 219 2.81 6.05 13.83
N GLN A 220 2.35 6.25 12.58
CA GLN A 220 2.03 7.56 12.03
C GLN A 220 0.67 7.57 11.34
N VAL A 221 0.06 8.74 11.27
CA VAL A 221 -1.19 8.99 10.55
C VAL A 221 -1.00 10.14 9.58
N LEU A 222 -1.46 9.93 8.35
CA LEU A 222 -1.57 10.90 7.27
C LEU A 222 -3.07 11.22 7.07
N CYS A 223 -3.49 12.42 7.42
CA CYS A 223 -4.87 12.90 7.36
C CYS A 223 -5.12 13.64 6.04
N ILE A 224 -6.01 13.10 5.20
CA ILE A 224 -6.32 13.64 3.87
C ILE A 224 -7.80 14.01 3.76
N ASN A 225 -8.06 15.23 3.28
CA ASN A 225 -9.37 15.66 2.79
C ASN A 225 -9.18 16.63 1.62
N ARG A 226 -9.01 16.08 0.41
CA ARG A 226 -8.62 16.78 -0.84
C ARG A 226 -7.29 17.55 -0.77
N ARG A 227 -6.78 17.74 0.42
CA ARG A 227 -5.48 18.33 0.76
C ARG A 227 -4.90 17.57 1.95
N LEU A 228 -3.64 17.79 2.24
CA LEU A 228 -3.09 17.37 3.53
C LEU A 228 -3.69 18.22 4.64
N VAL A 229 -4.38 17.58 5.61
CA VAL A 229 -4.88 18.26 6.81
C VAL A 229 -3.83 18.22 7.90
N GLY A 230 -3.15 17.08 8.04
CA GLY A 230 -2.04 16.94 8.97
C GLY A 230 -1.39 15.56 8.85
N MET A 231 -0.19 15.47 9.41
CA MET A 231 0.56 14.21 9.51
C MET A 231 1.42 14.21 10.76
N GLY A 232 1.55 13.06 11.40
CA GLY A 232 2.42 12.92 12.57
C GLY A 232 2.27 11.57 13.27
N PRO A 233 2.97 11.39 14.40
CA PRO A 233 2.79 10.23 15.27
C PRO A 233 1.33 10.06 15.68
N VAL A 234 0.86 8.81 15.71
CA VAL A 234 -0.55 8.49 16.02
C VAL A 234 -1.01 9.15 17.31
N ARG A 235 -0.18 9.11 18.35
CA ARG A 235 -0.47 9.70 19.68
C ARG A 235 -0.69 11.22 19.63
N ASP A 236 -0.11 11.91 18.65
CA ASP A 236 -0.20 13.37 18.52
C ASP A 236 -1.40 13.78 17.63
N ILE A 237 -1.90 12.85 16.81
CA ILE A 237 -3.04 13.07 15.89
C ILE A 237 -4.35 12.61 16.53
N VAL A 238 -4.36 11.44 17.19
CA VAL A 238 -5.57 10.93 17.86
C VAL A 238 -5.95 11.86 19.02
N GLY A 239 -7.21 12.31 19.02
CA GLY A 239 -7.71 13.30 20.00
C GLY A 239 -7.30 14.74 19.73
N SER A 240 -6.60 15.03 18.65
CA SER A 240 -6.26 16.40 18.25
C SER A 240 -7.33 16.98 17.32
N PRO A 241 -7.41 18.33 17.20
CA PRO A 241 -8.31 19.00 16.25
C PRO A 241 -8.06 18.60 14.78
N ILE A 242 -6.87 18.11 14.44
CA ILE A 242 -6.52 17.66 13.09
C ILE A 242 -7.45 16.53 12.62
N LEU A 243 -7.73 15.57 13.51
CA LEU A 243 -8.61 14.45 13.16
C LEU A 243 -10.05 14.93 12.97
N ASP A 244 -10.53 15.82 13.82
CA ASP A 244 -11.87 16.42 13.71
C ASP A 244 -11.98 17.26 12.41
N GLU A 245 -10.98 18.10 12.10
CA GLU A 245 -10.91 18.86 10.85
C GLU A 245 -10.92 17.95 9.62
N THR A 246 -10.23 16.82 9.67
CA THR A 246 -10.16 15.86 8.56
C THR A 246 -11.54 15.33 8.18
N TYR A 247 -12.43 15.12 9.15
CA TYR A 247 -13.77 14.58 8.95
C TYR A 247 -14.88 15.64 8.98
N SER A 248 -14.55 16.92 9.22
CA SER A 248 -15.49 18.02 9.07
C SER A 248 -15.79 18.28 7.60
N TYR A 249 -17.10 18.50 7.30
CA TYR A 249 -17.60 18.82 5.95
C TYR A 249 -17.48 20.31 5.67
#